data_e5c2083f0bd0f3a3fea471d7a13d2881
#
_entry.id   e5c2083f0bd0f3a3fea471d7a13d2881
#
_cell.length_a   1.000
_cell.length_b   1.000
_cell.length_c   1.000
_cell.angle_alpha   90.00
_cell.angle_beta   90.00
_cell.angle_gamma   90.00
#
_symmetry.space_group_name_H-M   'P 1'
#
loop_
_entity.id
_entity.type
_entity.pdbx_description
1 polymer ?
#
loop_
_entity_poly.entity_id
_entity_poly.type
_entity_poly.pdbx_seq_one_letter_code
_entity_poly.pdbx_strand_id
1 'polypeptide(L)'
;MRFFIVILGILLSQSVFAADVTVEMLNKLEKETMVFSPKIIKVDVGDTVTWKSTDPGHNVSFMMKGGVPDGVEKFTSKIGKDAEYTFTIPGIYAYICVPHKSMGMIGFVIVGNDISNLDSIESVKYIGKSKKVAKNLIPQLN
;
A
#
# COMPACT_ATOMS: atom_id res chain seq x y z
N MET A 1 55.73 -29.67 -3.05
CA MET A 1 54.57 -29.77 -3.91
C MET A 1 53.38 -29.12 -3.16
N ARG A 2 53.03 -27.84 -3.51
CA ARG A 2 51.99 -27.09 -2.81
C ARG A 2 50.68 -27.23 -3.62
N PHE A 3 49.69 -27.90 -3.06
CA PHE A 3 48.37 -28.00 -3.66
C PHE A 3 47.58 -26.72 -3.36
N PHE A 4 47.24 -25.95 -4.39
CA PHE A 4 46.28 -24.86 -4.32
C PHE A 4 44.88 -25.45 -4.46
N ILE A 5 44.08 -25.42 -3.38
CA ILE A 5 42.68 -25.76 -3.44
C ILE A 5 41.94 -24.48 -3.89
N VAL A 6 41.43 -24.49 -5.13
CA VAL A 6 40.55 -23.45 -5.64
C VAL A 6 39.14 -23.77 -5.13
N ILE A 7 38.66 -23.03 -4.15
CA ILE A 7 37.25 -23.11 -3.72
C ILE A 7 36.44 -22.31 -4.71
N LEU A 8 35.74 -23.01 -5.62
CA LEU A 8 34.76 -22.44 -6.53
C LEU A 8 33.48 -22.11 -5.72
N GLY A 9 33.32 -20.85 -5.32
CA GLY A 9 32.12 -20.40 -4.65
C GLY A 9 30.94 -20.41 -5.63
N ILE A 10 29.99 -21.31 -5.43
CA ILE A 10 28.71 -21.31 -6.17
C ILE A 10 27.86 -20.19 -5.59
N LEU A 11 27.73 -19.07 -6.33
CA LEU A 11 26.70 -18.05 -6.05
C LEU A 11 25.33 -18.64 -6.38
N LEU A 12 24.61 -19.09 -5.35
CA LEU A 12 23.19 -19.38 -5.48
C LEU A 12 22.44 -18.03 -5.64
N SER A 13 22.09 -17.68 -6.86
CA SER A 13 21.15 -16.61 -7.11
C SER A 13 19.77 -17.05 -6.62
N GLN A 14 19.33 -16.50 -5.49
CA GLN A 14 17.95 -16.69 -5.04
C GLN A 14 17.02 -15.84 -5.91
N SER A 15 16.17 -16.48 -6.68
CA SER A 15 15.09 -15.80 -7.39
C SER A 15 14.08 -15.31 -6.35
N VAL A 16 14.05 -14.02 -6.09
CA VAL A 16 12.99 -13.40 -5.31
C VAL A 16 11.77 -13.28 -6.23
N PHE A 17 10.74 -14.07 -5.96
CA PHE A 17 9.45 -13.93 -6.63
C PHE A 17 8.71 -12.76 -6.00
N ALA A 18 8.19 -11.84 -6.83
CA ALA A 18 7.28 -10.80 -6.38
C ALA A 18 6.00 -11.46 -5.82
N ALA A 19 5.53 -10.98 -4.66
CA ALA A 19 4.29 -11.44 -4.08
C ALA A 19 3.09 -10.65 -4.63
N ASP A 20 1.97 -11.33 -4.80
CA ASP A 20 0.69 -10.72 -5.14
C ASP A 20 -0.15 -10.60 -3.86
N VAL A 21 -0.51 -9.38 -3.49
CA VAL A 21 -1.33 -9.08 -2.31
C VAL A 21 -2.66 -8.49 -2.77
N THR A 22 -3.75 -8.98 -2.19
CA THR A 22 -5.11 -8.53 -2.52
C THR A 22 -5.70 -7.72 -1.38
N VAL A 23 -6.31 -6.58 -1.72
CA VAL A 23 -7.14 -5.74 -0.84
C VAL A 23 -8.55 -5.72 -1.41
N GLU A 24 -9.54 -6.04 -0.63
CA GLU A 24 -10.94 -5.97 -1.07
C GLU A 24 -11.51 -4.56 -0.85
N MET A 25 -12.35 -4.13 -1.79
CA MET A 25 -13.12 -2.88 -1.70
C MET A 25 -14.57 -3.24 -1.36
N LEU A 26 -15.01 -2.89 -0.13
CA LEU A 26 -16.25 -3.38 0.46
C LEU A 26 -17.18 -2.24 0.88
N ASN A 27 -18.49 -2.43 0.65
CA ASN A 27 -19.52 -1.57 1.21
C ASN A 27 -19.64 -1.73 2.72
N LYS A 28 -19.43 -2.95 3.21
CA LYS A 28 -19.58 -3.28 4.63
C LYS A 28 -18.64 -4.41 5.04
N LEU A 29 -18.02 -4.27 6.19
CA LEU A 29 -17.30 -5.33 6.88
C LEU A 29 -17.65 -5.25 8.37
N GLU A 30 -18.37 -6.25 8.88
CA GLU A 30 -18.91 -6.28 10.25
C GLU A 30 -19.72 -5.01 10.60
N LYS A 31 -19.20 -4.14 11.47
CA LYS A 31 -19.83 -2.87 11.88
C LYS A 31 -19.33 -1.65 11.08
N GLU A 32 -18.31 -1.83 10.24
CA GLU A 32 -17.74 -0.76 9.43
C GLU A 32 -18.37 -0.72 8.04
N THR A 33 -18.48 0.49 7.49
CA THR A 33 -18.99 0.73 6.14
C THR A 33 -17.95 1.45 5.30
N MET A 34 -17.93 1.17 4.00
CA MET A 34 -16.99 1.74 3.03
C MET A 34 -15.55 1.47 3.46
N VAL A 35 -15.06 0.25 3.23
CA VAL A 35 -13.84 -0.29 3.83
C VAL A 35 -12.91 -0.89 2.77
N PHE A 36 -11.62 -0.60 2.87
CA PHE A 36 -10.57 -1.44 2.30
C PHE A 36 -10.21 -2.54 3.30
N SER A 37 -10.11 -3.78 2.84
CA SER A 37 -9.79 -4.90 3.71
C SER A 37 -8.66 -5.76 3.12
N PRO A 38 -7.50 -5.85 3.81
CA PRO A 38 -7.11 -5.12 5.01
C PRO A 38 -6.85 -3.62 4.74
N LYS A 39 -6.87 -2.80 5.81
CA LYS A 39 -6.62 -1.35 5.72
C LYS A 39 -5.14 -0.99 5.67
N ILE A 40 -4.29 -1.84 6.23
CA ILE A 40 -2.83 -1.70 6.22
C ILE A 40 -2.25 -2.99 5.67
N ILE A 41 -1.36 -2.86 4.69
CA ILE A 41 -0.59 -3.97 4.16
C ILE A 41 0.90 -3.62 4.10
N LYS A 42 1.74 -4.63 4.23
CA LYS A 42 3.20 -4.52 4.07
C LYS A 42 3.60 -5.36 2.87
N VAL A 43 4.37 -4.77 1.98
CA VAL A 43 4.88 -5.41 0.76
C VAL A 43 6.35 -5.10 0.57
N ASP A 44 7.03 -5.91 -0.21
CA ASP A 44 8.40 -5.65 -0.62
C ASP A 44 8.43 -4.80 -1.90
N VAL A 45 9.56 -4.15 -2.15
CA VAL A 45 9.81 -3.46 -3.42
C VAL A 45 9.72 -4.48 -4.56
N GLY A 46 8.91 -4.19 -5.56
CA GLY A 46 8.64 -5.07 -6.70
C GLY A 46 7.33 -5.88 -6.59
N ASP A 47 6.70 -5.90 -5.42
CA ASP A 47 5.41 -6.56 -5.24
C ASP A 47 4.27 -5.79 -5.92
N THR A 48 3.25 -6.53 -6.34
CA THR A 48 2.02 -5.99 -6.92
C THR A 48 0.87 -6.13 -5.93
N VAL A 49 0.12 -5.05 -5.75
CA VAL A 49 -1.14 -5.05 -4.98
C VAL A 49 -2.30 -4.96 -5.93
N THR A 50 -3.25 -5.86 -5.76
CA THR A 50 -4.55 -5.85 -6.45
C THR A 50 -5.64 -5.38 -5.50
N TRP A 51 -6.30 -4.28 -5.83
CA TRP A 51 -7.55 -3.88 -5.17
C TRP A 51 -8.72 -4.46 -5.94
N LYS A 52 -9.40 -5.38 -5.31
CA LYS A 52 -10.53 -6.10 -5.92
C LYS A 52 -11.83 -5.35 -5.69
N SER A 53 -12.56 -5.07 -6.77
CA SER A 53 -13.91 -4.48 -6.72
C SER A 53 -14.93 -5.54 -6.31
N THR A 54 -14.86 -6.00 -5.05
CA THR A 54 -15.77 -7.01 -4.49
C THR A 54 -17.17 -6.46 -4.42
N ASP A 55 -17.33 -5.23 -3.92
CA ASP A 55 -18.59 -4.48 -4.01
C ASP A 55 -18.45 -3.33 -5.04
N PRO A 56 -19.55 -2.91 -5.68
CA PRO A 56 -19.50 -1.84 -6.68
C PRO A 56 -19.32 -0.44 -6.07
N GLY A 57 -18.91 0.51 -6.89
CA GLY A 57 -18.88 1.94 -6.52
C GLY A 57 -17.61 2.42 -5.84
N HIS A 58 -16.55 1.63 -5.87
CA HIS A 58 -15.26 1.96 -5.25
C HIS A 58 -14.14 2.14 -6.26
N ASN A 59 -13.11 2.87 -5.85
CA ASN A 59 -11.84 2.99 -6.55
C ASN A 59 -10.68 3.21 -5.58
N VAL A 60 -9.48 3.29 -6.10
CA VAL A 60 -8.23 3.59 -5.36
C VAL A 60 -7.62 4.86 -5.93
N SER A 61 -7.28 5.81 -5.10
CA SER A 61 -6.54 7.00 -5.49
C SER A 61 -5.46 7.33 -4.45
N PHE A 62 -4.22 7.47 -4.89
CA PHE A 62 -3.12 7.89 -4.03
C PHE A 62 -3.29 9.33 -3.57
N MET A 63 -2.97 9.59 -2.31
CA MET A 63 -3.03 10.93 -1.72
C MET A 63 -1.73 11.68 -2.01
N MET A 64 -1.62 12.31 -3.17
CA MET A 64 -0.37 12.89 -3.68
C MET A 64 0.24 14.01 -2.82
N LYS A 65 -0.58 14.70 -2.01
CA LYS A 65 -0.07 15.78 -1.14
C LYS A 65 0.40 15.20 0.21
N GLY A 66 1.64 14.74 0.25
CA GLY A 66 2.27 14.19 1.44
C GLY A 66 1.91 12.74 1.77
N GLY A 67 1.05 12.11 1.00
CA GLY A 67 0.59 10.74 1.26
C GLY A 67 1.35 9.65 0.51
N VAL A 68 2.38 9.99 -0.24
CA VAL A 68 3.23 9.03 -0.96
C VAL A 68 4.69 9.45 -0.90
N PRO A 69 5.66 8.52 -1.09
CA PRO A 69 7.07 8.87 -1.21
C PRO A 69 7.35 9.80 -2.40
N ASP A 70 8.47 10.52 -2.32
CA ASP A 70 8.94 11.35 -3.42
C ASP A 70 9.20 10.52 -4.68
N GLY A 71 8.86 11.06 -5.84
CA GLY A 71 9.03 10.41 -7.15
C GLY A 71 7.89 9.49 -7.56
N VAL A 72 6.89 9.27 -6.70
CA VAL A 72 5.69 8.48 -7.04
C VAL A 72 4.79 9.27 -7.97
N GLU A 73 4.40 8.66 -9.09
CA GLU A 73 3.43 9.25 -10.02
C GLU A 73 1.99 9.11 -9.51
N LYS A 74 1.14 10.02 -9.98
CA LYS A 74 -0.28 9.98 -9.65
C LYS A 74 -0.93 8.66 -10.10
N PHE A 75 -1.62 8.01 -9.16
CA PHE A 75 -2.42 6.83 -9.45
C PHE A 75 -3.85 7.03 -9.00
N THR A 76 -4.79 6.80 -9.92
CA THR A 76 -6.24 6.82 -9.66
C THR A 76 -6.90 5.79 -10.56
N SER A 77 -7.54 4.79 -9.97
CA SER A 77 -8.23 3.74 -10.71
C SER A 77 -9.66 4.15 -11.12
N LYS A 78 -10.22 3.38 -12.05
CA LYS A 78 -11.62 3.53 -12.46
C LYS A 78 -12.56 3.01 -11.38
N ILE A 79 -13.68 3.72 -11.15
CA ILE A 79 -14.72 3.28 -10.21
C ILE A 79 -15.36 1.97 -10.70
N GLY A 80 -15.54 1.03 -9.78
CA GLY A 80 -16.20 -0.26 -10.06
C GLY A 80 -15.36 -1.26 -10.83
N LYS A 81 -14.04 -1.05 -10.90
CA LYS A 81 -13.09 -1.96 -11.55
C LYS A 81 -12.00 -2.37 -10.56
N ASP A 82 -11.46 -3.57 -10.77
CA ASP A 82 -10.22 -3.99 -10.12
C ASP A 82 -9.09 -3.03 -10.52
N ALA A 83 -8.15 -2.84 -9.61
CA ALA A 83 -6.97 -2.00 -9.82
C ALA A 83 -5.72 -2.74 -9.38
N GLU A 84 -4.63 -2.54 -10.11
CA GLU A 84 -3.31 -3.10 -9.78
C GLU A 84 -2.25 -2.01 -9.77
N TYR A 85 -1.30 -2.13 -8.86
CA TYR A 85 -0.12 -1.27 -8.83
C TYR A 85 1.09 -2.05 -8.33
N THR A 86 2.20 -1.95 -9.08
CA THR A 86 3.49 -2.54 -8.70
C THR A 86 4.33 -1.48 -8.02
N PHE A 87 4.71 -1.74 -6.76
CA PHE A 87 5.44 -0.80 -5.91
C PHE A 87 6.94 -0.91 -6.13
N THR A 88 7.55 0.15 -6.66
CA THR A 88 9.00 0.19 -6.94
C THR A 88 9.76 1.18 -6.05
N ILE A 89 9.08 2.12 -5.41
CA ILE A 89 9.66 3.12 -4.53
C ILE A 89 9.28 2.78 -3.09
N PRO A 90 10.26 2.56 -2.18
CA PRO A 90 9.96 2.25 -0.77
C PRO A 90 9.35 3.45 -0.05
N GLY A 91 8.60 3.16 1.01
CA GLY A 91 7.92 4.15 1.84
C GLY A 91 6.46 3.84 2.09
N ILE A 92 5.76 4.74 2.77
CA ILE A 92 4.34 4.63 3.10
C ILE A 92 3.50 5.33 2.02
N TYR A 93 2.48 4.64 1.54
CA TYR A 93 1.49 5.15 0.60
C TYR A 93 0.13 5.21 1.27
N ALA A 94 -0.43 6.41 1.39
CA ALA A 94 -1.82 6.62 1.80
C ALA A 94 -2.72 6.69 0.57
N TYR A 95 -3.83 6.00 0.59
CA TYR A 95 -4.80 6.01 -0.50
C TYR A 95 -6.24 6.08 0.02
N ILE A 96 -7.13 6.55 -0.83
CA ILE A 96 -8.54 6.74 -0.56
C ILE A 96 -9.41 6.11 -1.65
N CYS A 97 -10.66 5.84 -1.30
CA CYS A 97 -11.73 5.72 -2.28
C CYS A 97 -12.34 7.11 -2.53
N VAL A 98 -12.28 7.62 -3.75
CA VAL A 98 -12.67 9.00 -4.06
C VAL A 98 -14.13 9.29 -3.70
N PRO A 99 -15.14 8.45 -4.07
CA PRO A 99 -16.53 8.68 -3.67
C PRO A 99 -16.76 8.63 -2.15
N HIS A 100 -15.93 7.91 -1.39
CA HIS A 100 -16.13 7.65 0.04
C HIS A 100 -15.01 8.21 0.93
N LYS A 101 -14.25 9.19 0.43
CA LYS A 101 -13.12 9.81 1.12
C LYS A 101 -13.48 10.48 2.46
N SER A 102 -14.72 10.94 2.62
CA SER A 102 -15.21 11.50 3.88
C SER A 102 -15.88 10.47 4.80
N MET A 103 -16.10 9.26 4.31
CA MET A 103 -16.79 8.18 5.03
C MET A 103 -15.82 7.23 5.75
N GLY A 104 -14.53 7.47 5.68
CA GLY A 104 -13.49 6.66 6.33
C GLY A 104 -12.87 5.59 5.45
N MET A 105 -13.12 5.60 4.14
CA MET A 105 -12.55 4.62 3.20
C MET A 105 -11.15 5.03 2.77
N ILE A 106 -10.19 4.74 3.64
CA ILE A 106 -8.75 4.97 3.44
C ILE A 106 -7.95 3.71 3.77
N GLY A 107 -6.76 3.61 3.24
CA GLY A 107 -5.82 2.54 3.52
C GLY A 107 -4.37 2.97 3.35
N PHE A 108 -3.45 2.10 3.77
CA PHE A 108 -2.02 2.32 3.71
C PHE A 108 -1.29 1.09 3.18
N VAL A 109 -0.26 1.34 2.38
CA VAL A 109 0.73 0.33 1.98
C VAL A 109 2.09 0.78 2.50
N ILE A 110 2.80 -0.12 3.20
CA ILE A 110 4.19 0.08 3.61
C ILE A 110 5.05 -0.77 2.70
N VAL A 111 5.92 -0.12 1.94
CA VAL A 111 6.77 -0.75 0.93
C VAL A 111 8.22 -0.80 1.43
N GLY A 112 8.82 -1.99 1.44
CA GLY A 112 10.21 -2.21 1.78
C GLY A 112 10.55 -1.92 3.24
N ASN A 113 9.59 -2.04 4.17
CA ASN A 113 9.72 -1.66 5.59
C ASN A 113 10.27 -0.23 5.80
N ASP A 114 10.06 0.65 4.85
CA ASP A 114 10.49 2.05 4.89
C ASP A 114 9.36 2.93 5.42
N ILE A 115 9.59 3.57 6.55
CA ILE A 115 8.68 4.51 7.19
C ILE A 115 9.25 5.93 7.25
N SER A 116 10.27 6.24 6.45
CA SER A 116 10.98 7.52 6.48
C SER A 116 10.08 8.73 6.16
N ASN A 117 8.96 8.51 5.47
CA ASN A 117 7.97 9.56 5.18
C ASN A 117 6.78 9.60 6.17
N LEU A 118 6.89 8.97 7.35
CA LEU A 118 5.80 8.93 8.34
C LEU A 118 5.31 10.31 8.75
N ASP A 119 6.22 11.27 8.99
CA ASP A 119 5.86 12.66 9.35
C ASP A 119 5.00 13.33 8.26
N SER A 120 5.31 13.03 6.99
CA SER A 120 4.52 13.50 5.86
C SER A 120 3.12 12.89 5.84
N ILE A 121 3.02 11.58 6.11
CA ILE A 121 1.74 10.85 6.23
C ILE A 121 0.87 11.43 7.35
N GLU A 122 1.45 11.77 8.50
CA GLU A 122 0.75 12.40 9.63
C GLU A 122 0.21 13.80 9.25
N SER A 123 0.90 14.49 8.36
CA SER A 123 0.55 15.86 7.90
C SER A 123 -0.53 15.86 6.81
N VAL A 124 -0.92 14.71 6.26
CA VAL A 124 -1.96 14.61 5.23
C VAL A 124 -3.31 15.11 5.75
N LYS A 125 -4.00 15.89 4.94
CA LYS A 125 -5.36 16.36 5.26
C LYS A 125 -6.40 15.29 4.98
N TYR A 126 -6.69 14.48 5.99
CA TYR A 126 -7.84 13.58 5.96
C TYR A 126 -9.14 14.36 6.24
N ILE A 127 -10.26 13.97 5.64
CA ILE A 127 -11.53 14.68 5.76
C ILE A 127 -12.63 13.80 6.35
N GLY A 128 -13.61 14.40 7.01
CA GLY A 128 -14.74 13.71 7.59
C GLY A 128 -14.33 12.60 8.56
N LYS A 129 -14.97 11.44 8.45
CA LYS A 129 -14.67 10.25 9.25
C LYS A 129 -13.25 9.73 9.03
N SER A 130 -12.66 9.98 7.85
CA SER A 130 -11.28 9.56 7.53
C SER A 130 -10.24 10.18 8.47
N LYS A 131 -10.51 11.34 9.10
CA LYS A 131 -9.63 11.90 10.15
C LYS A 131 -9.50 10.97 11.34
N LYS A 132 -10.63 10.40 11.81
CA LYS A 132 -10.65 9.46 12.93
C LYS A 132 -10.01 8.15 12.55
N VAL A 133 -10.29 7.64 11.34
CA VAL A 133 -9.71 6.39 10.85
C VAL A 133 -8.19 6.53 10.73
N ALA A 134 -7.68 7.60 10.12
CA ALA A 134 -6.24 7.88 10.02
C ALA A 134 -5.58 7.96 11.40
N LYS A 135 -6.17 8.69 12.34
CA LYS A 135 -5.68 8.80 13.72
C LYS A 135 -5.52 7.45 14.41
N ASN A 136 -6.38 6.48 14.08
CA ASN A 136 -6.31 5.13 14.64
C ASN A 136 -5.32 4.21 13.89
N LEU A 137 -5.14 4.40 12.57
CA LEU A 137 -4.30 3.55 11.75
C LEU A 137 -2.82 3.97 11.72
N ILE A 138 -2.53 5.28 11.68
CA ILE A 138 -1.17 5.80 11.56
C ILE A 138 -0.23 5.28 12.66
N PRO A 139 -0.62 5.19 13.95
CA PRO A 139 0.23 4.61 14.99
C PRO A 139 0.60 3.13 14.77
N GLN A 140 -0.08 2.43 13.87
CA GLN A 140 0.14 1.03 13.53
C GLN A 140 1.09 0.84 12.33
N LEU A 141 1.57 1.94 11.73
CA LEU A 141 2.47 1.90 10.57
C LEU A 141 3.94 1.69 10.93
N ASN A 142 4.28 1.64 12.22
CA ASN A 142 5.64 1.43 12.76
C ASN A 142 6.05 -0.03 12.72
#